data_2e2aa280ac45482bfb8563523000a7a6
#
_entry.id   2e2aa280ac45482bfb8563523000a7a6
#
_cell.length_a   1.000
_cell.length_b   1.000
_cell.length_c   1.000
_cell.angle_alpha   90.00
_cell.angle_beta   90.00
_cell.angle_gamma   90.00
#
_symmetry.space_group_name_H-M   'P 1'
#
loop_
_entity.id
_entity.type
_entity.pdbx_description
1 polymer ?
#
loop_
_entity_poly.entity_id
_entity_poly.type
_entity_poly.pdbx_seq_one_letter_code
_entity_poly.pdbx_strand_id
1 'polypeptide(L)'
;MSLQEQFEQAQADSKNLPERPDNMTLLKIYALFKQASVGDAAGERPGFTDMVGRAKFDAWDALKGTSADEAKQQYIDLIEDLK
;
A
#
# COMPACT_ATOMS: atom_id res chain seq x y z
N MET A 1 11.58 12.10 13.57
CA MET A 1 11.73 10.84 12.81
C MET A 1 11.82 11.15 11.33
N SER A 2 12.66 10.43 10.61
CA SER A 2 12.72 10.56 9.16
C SER A 2 11.45 9.96 8.54
N LEU A 3 11.19 10.29 7.28
CA LEU A 3 10.07 9.69 6.54
C LEU A 3 10.18 8.16 6.51
N GLN A 4 11.39 7.64 6.29
CA GLN A 4 11.61 6.18 6.27
C GLN A 4 11.29 5.55 7.61
N GLU A 5 11.70 6.15 8.71
CA GLU A 5 11.40 5.65 10.05
C GLU A 5 9.89 5.68 10.34
N GLN A 6 9.22 6.76 9.94
CA GLN A 6 7.77 6.87 10.09
C GLN A 6 7.04 5.83 9.25
N PHE A 7 7.54 5.54 8.05
CA PHE A 7 6.99 4.52 7.17
C PHE A 7 7.14 3.12 7.79
N GLU A 8 8.31 2.82 8.35
CA GLU A 8 8.55 1.56 9.03
C GLU A 8 7.65 1.39 10.27
N GLN A 9 7.49 2.47 11.02
CA GLN A 9 6.59 2.47 12.19
C GLN A 9 5.15 2.24 11.77
N ALA A 10 4.71 2.87 10.68
CA ALA A 10 3.37 2.67 10.15
C ALA A 10 3.13 1.22 9.72
N GLN A 11 4.15 0.56 9.15
CA GLN A 11 4.06 -0.86 8.80
C GLN A 11 3.83 -1.72 10.03
N ALA A 12 4.55 -1.43 11.12
CA ALA A 12 4.35 -2.14 12.39
C ALA A 12 2.94 -1.86 12.93
N ASP A 13 2.52 -0.61 12.90
CA ASP A 13 1.19 -0.19 13.39
C ASP A 13 0.06 -0.84 12.60
N SER A 14 0.26 -1.06 11.29
CA SER A 14 -0.76 -1.68 10.43
C SER A 14 -1.13 -3.10 10.87
N LYS A 15 -0.26 -3.75 11.59
CA LYS A 15 -0.49 -5.11 12.12
C LYS A 15 -1.23 -5.10 13.46
N ASN A 16 -1.38 -3.93 14.08
CA ASN A 16 -1.95 -3.78 15.41
C ASN A 16 -3.10 -2.77 15.42
N LEU A 17 -3.82 -2.66 14.32
CA LEU A 17 -4.97 -1.75 14.23
C LEU A 17 -6.12 -2.25 15.11
N PRO A 18 -6.92 -1.33 15.69
CA PRO A 18 -8.04 -1.71 16.57
C PRO A 18 -9.10 -2.52 15.85
N GLU A 19 -9.28 -2.29 14.54
CA GLU A 19 -10.23 -3.03 13.71
C GLU A 19 -9.57 -3.42 12.40
N ARG A 20 -9.95 -4.57 11.86
CA ARG A 20 -9.47 -5.00 10.55
C ARG A 20 -10.09 -4.09 9.48
N PRO A 21 -9.28 -3.42 8.64
CA PRO A 21 -9.81 -2.60 7.54
C PRO A 21 -10.61 -3.45 6.54
N ASP A 22 -11.51 -2.81 5.82
CA ASP A 22 -12.24 -3.49 4.74
C ASP A 22 -11.29 -3.87 3.58
N ASN A 23 -11.79 -4.68 2.66
CA ASN A 23 -10.97 -5.19 1.56
C ASN A 23 -10.42 -4.07 0.66
N MET A 24 -11.21 -3.03 0.40
CA MET A 24 -10.75 -1.91 -0.42
C MET A 24 -9.61 -1.15 0.25
N THR A 25 -9.72 -0.94 1.56
CA THR A 25 -8.67 -0.28 2.34
C THR A 25 -7.41 -1.14 2.39
N LEU A 26 -7.55 -2.47 2.57
CA LEU A 26 -6.41 -3.39 2.55
C LEU A 26 -5.69 -3.37 1.20
N LEU A 27 -6.43 -3.29 0.10
CA LEU A 27 -5.83 -3.16 -1.24
C LEU A 27 -5.05 -1.86 -1.36
N LYS A 28 -5.58 -0.76 -0.82
CA LYS A 28 -4.90 0.53 -0.85
C LYS A 28 -3.63 0.52 -0.01
N ILE A 29 -3.66 -0.09 1.17
CA ILE A 29 -2.48 -0.27 2.03
C ILE A 29 -1.40 -1.04 1.26
N TYR A 30 -1.77 -2.15 0.64
CA TYR A 30 -0.84 -2.96 -0.16
C TYR A 30 -0.25 -2.14 -1.32
N ALA A 31 -1.11 -1.44 -2.07
CA ALA A 31 -0.67 -0.66 -3.24
C ALA A 31 0.32 0.43 -2.85
N LEU A 32 0.02 1.18 -1.78
CA LEU A 32 0.91 2.23 -1.29
C LEU A 32 2.25 1.66 -0.82
N PHE A 33 2.21 0.52 -0.14
CA PHE A 33 3.43 -0.17 0.30
C PHE A 33 4.30 -0.56 -0.90
N LYS A 34 3.70 -1.14 -1.93
CA LYS A 34 4.44 -1.54 -3.14
C LYS A 34 5.00 -0.33 -3.88
N GLN A 35 4.19 0.71 -4.04
CA GLN A 35 4.64 1.94 -4.72
C GLN A 35 5.79 2.59 -3.96
N ALA A 36 5.72 2.60 -2.63
CA ALA A 36 6.76 3.17 -1.78
C ALA A 36 8.05 2.36 -1.78
N SER A 37 7.94 1.04 -1.92
CA SER A 37 9.08 0.12 -1.78
C SER A 37 9.71 -0.28 -3.12
N VAL A 38 8.90 -0.44 -4.15
CA VAL A 38 9.33 -0.98 -5.45
C VAL A 38 9.24 0.07 -6.55
N GLY A 39 8.29 1.00 -6.46
CA GLY A 39 7.99 1.97 -7.50
C GLY A 39 6.80 1.53 -8.34
N ASP A 40 6.75 1.99 -9.59
CA ASP A 40 5.64 1.69 -10.49
C ASP A 40 5.47 0.20 -10.72
N ALA A 41 4.22 -0.23 -10.82
CA ALA A 41 3.89 -1.63 -11.11
C ALA A 41 4.54 -2.06 -12.43
N ALA A 42 5.17 -3.23 -12.41
CA ALA A 42 5.84 -3.79 -13.57
C ALA A 42 5.54 -5.28 -13.66
N GLY A 43 5.74 -5.85 -14.84
CA GLY A 43 5.48 -7.27 -15.09
C GLY A 43 4.07 -7.50 -15.59
N GLU A 44 3.68 -8.76 -15.64
CA GLU A 44 2.38 -9.16 -16.17
C GLU A 44 1.28 -9.06 -15.13
N ARG A 45 0.14 -8.54 -15.55
CA ARG A 45 -1.07 -8.54 -14.73
C ARG A 45 -1.52 -9.99 -14.51
N PRO A 46 -1.78 -10.40 -13.24
CA PRO A 46 -2.30 -11.75 -12.98
C PRO A 46 -3.57 -12.05 -13.78
N GLY A 47 -3.76 -13.31 -14.12
CA GLY A 47 -4.89 -13.74 -14.93
C GLY A 47 -6.20 -13.84 -14.17
N PHE A 48 -7.26 -14.25 -14.88
CA PHE A 48 -8.62 -14.34 -14.32
C PHE A 48 -8.74 -15.33 -13.17
N THR A 49 -7.87 -16.34 -13.13
CA THR A 49 -7.92 -17.37 -12.07
C THR A 49 -7.32 -16.87 -10.75
N ASP A 50 -6.54 -15.79 -10.79
CA ASP A 50 -5.96 -15.18 -9.60
C ASP A 50 -6.60 -13.81 -9.35
N MET A 51 -7.85 -13.82 -8.91
CA MET A 51 -8.62 -12.59 -8.71
C MET A 51 -8.02 -11.68 -7.64
N VAL A 52 -7.51 -12.26 -6.55
CA VAL A 52 -6.89 -11.47 -5.47
C VAL A 52 -5.59 -10.82 -5.94
N GLY A 53 -4.73 -11.59 -6.60
CA GLY A 53 -3.48 -11.06 -7.16
C GLY A 53 -3.75 -9.99 -8.20
N ARG A 54 -4.76 -10.17 -9.03
CA ARG A 54 -5.16 -9.20 -10.05
C ARG A 54 -5.65 -7.89 -9.42
N ALA A 55 -6.46 -7.97 -8.37
CA ALA A 55 -6.94 -6.79 -7.65
C ALA A 55 -5.79 -6.02 -7.00
N LYS A 56 -4.83 -6.74 -6.41
CA LYS A 56 -3.63 -6.15 -5.82
C LYS A 56 -2.79 -5.44 -6.88
N PHE A 57 -2.56 -6.09 -8.01
CA PHE A 57 -1.80 -5.52 -9.12
C PHE A 57 -2.48 -4.25 -9.63
N ASP A 58 -3.79 -4.29 -9.84
CA ASP A 58 -4.55 -3.16 -10.36
C ASP A 58 -4.51 -1.96 -9.40
N ALA A 59 -4.60 -2.21 -8.10
CA ALA A 59 -4.52 -1.16 -7.09
C ALA A 59 -3.14 -0.49 -7.10
N TRP A 60 -2.08 -1.28 -7.24
CA TRP A 60 -0.71 -0.79 -7.34
C TRP A 60 -0.50 -0.01 -8.65
N ASP A 61 -0.95 -0.57 -9.77
CA ASP A 61 -0.82 0.06 -11.09
C ASP A 61 -1.52 1.43 -11.14
N ALA A 62 -2.61 1.59 -10.40
CA ALA A 62 -3.34 2.86 -10.32
C ALA A 62 -2.51 3.98 -9.68
N LEU A 63 -1.44 3.64 -8.97
CA LEU A 63 -0.53 4.61 -8.33
C LEU A 63 0.66 4.98 -9.21
N LYS A 64 0.69 4.50 -10.44
CA LYS A 64 1.79 4.76 -11.38
C LYS A 64 2.09 6.26 -11.48
N GLY A 65 3.36 6.60 -11.37
CA GLY A 65 3.80 8.00 -11.38
C GLY A 65 3.89 8.64 -9.99
N THR A 66 3.34 8.00 -8.95
CA THR A 66 3.47 8.50 -7.57
C THR A 66 4.89 8.22 -7.09
N SER A 67 5.57 9.23 -6.55
CA SER A 67 6.93 9.06 -6.03
C SER A 67 6.93 8.16 -4.79
N ALA A 68 8.08 7.54 -4.50
CA ALA A 68 8.24 6.73 -3.31
C ALA A 68 7.92 7.54 -2.04
N ASP A 69 8.39 8.77 -1.97
CA ASP A 69 8.16 9.61 -0.80
C ASP A 69 6.69 9.98 -0.62
N GLU A 70 5.98 10.29 -1.70
CA GLU A 70 4.54 10.54 -1.65
C GLU A 70 3.78 9.30 -1.21
N ALA A 71 4.16 8.14 -1.74
CA ALA A 71 3.51 6.87 -1.37
C ALA A 71 3.75 6.55 0.10
N LYS A 72 4.95 6.80 0.61
CA LYS A 72 5.26 6.63 2.04
C LYS A 72 4.39 7.53 2.90
N GLN A 73 4.27 8.80 2.52
CA GLN A 73 3.46 9.76 3.28
C GLN A 73 1.98 9.37 3.26
N GLN A 74 1.46 8.97 2.11
CA GLN A 74 0.07 8.51 2.01
C GLN A 74 -0.17 7.26 2.83
N TYR A 75 0.79 6.34 2.86
CA TYR A 75 0.71 5.13 3.69
C TYR A 75 0.63 5.50 5.17
N ILE A 76 1.51 6.37 5.62
CA ILE A 76 1.56 6.84 7.00
C ILE A 76 0.21 7.48 7.37
N ASP A 77 -0.29 8.39 6.53
CA ASP A 77 -1.54 9.09 6.78
C ASP A 77 -2.73 8.13 6.85
N LEU A 78 -2.77 7.14 5.97
CA LEU A 78 -3.83 6.14 5.96
C LEU A 78 -3.82 5.31 7.24
N ILE A 79 -2.66 4.84 7.67
CA ILE A 79 -2.54 4.05 8.90
C ILE A 79 -2.93 4.89 10.11
N GLU A 80 -2.54 6.17 10.17
CA GLU A 80 -2.95 7.06 11.24
C GLU A 80 -4.46 7.19 11.34
N ASP A 81 -5.14 7.31 10.19
CA ASP A 81 -6.60 7.41 10.14
C ASP A 81 -7.29 6.13 10.64
N LEU A 82 -6.62 5.00 10.55
CA LEU A 82 -7.18 3.70 10.95
C LEU A 82 -6.92 3.34 12.41
N LYS A 83 -6.12 4.12 13.11
CA LYS A 83 -5.84 3.89 14.54
C LYS A 83 -7.01 4.19 15.44
#